data_78f0c0762c6adec55271de13eb125dae
#
_entry.id   78f0c0762c6adec55271de13eb125dae
#
_cell.length_a   1.000
_cell.length_b   1.000
_cell.length_c   1.000
_cell.angle_alpha   90.00
_cell.angle_beta   90.00
_cell.angle_gamma   90.00
#
_symmetry.space_group_name_H-M   'P 1'
#
loop_
_entity.id
_entity.type
_entity.pdbx_description
1 polymer ?
#
loop_
_entity_poly.entity_id
_entity_poly.type
_entity_poly.pdbx_seq_one_letter_code
_entity_poly.pdbx_strand_id
1 'polypeptide(L)'
;LMTTIHKVGNRYRIITKGAPDVLIKKCTKYIDENSEKIMFQENRKYIEKQNEKMAQKALRVIAVAYKDISSLPNKIDTKLEDDLTFSGLIGMIDPPREGVKHAIAECKKAGIKPVMITGDHILTAKAIGEELGILKPGDIAITGQELDKISDKDLENNIMKYSVFARVSPEHKVRIVKAFRSKGNVVAMTGDRSK
;
A
#
# COMPACT_ATOMS: atom_id res chain seq x y z
N LEU A 1 4.54 5.46 -10.27
CA LEU A 1 4.30 6.87 -9.92
C LEU A 1 3.31 7.48 -10.92
N MET A 2 2.75 8.63 -10.59
CA MET A 2 1.91 9.43 -11.48
C MET A 2 2.48 10.84 -11.54
N THR A 3 2.80 11.31 -12.76
CA THR A 3 3.50 12.57 -12.98
C THR A 3 2.71 13.46 -13.92
N THR A 4 2.62 14.73 -13.59
CA THR A 4 1.98 15.76 -14.41
C THR A 4 2.95 16.92 -14.63
N ILE A 5 2.84 17.60 -15.78
CA ILE A 5 3.69 18.71 -16.17
C ILE A 5 2.81 19.95 -16.34
N HIS A 6 3.16 21.01 -15.67
CA HIS A 6 2.43 22.28 -15.69
C HIS A 6 3.34 23.43 -16.12
N LYS A 7 2.86 24.28 -17.03
CA LYS A 7 3.55 25.52 -17.37
C LYS A 7 3.27 26.57 -16.31
N VAL A 8 4.30 27.13 -15.70
CA VAL A 8 4.22 28.16 -14.66
C VAL A 8 5.14 29.33 -15.09
N GLY A 9 4.53 30.34 -15.67
CA GLY A 9 5.29 31.45 -16.27
C GLY A 9 6.21 30.96 -17.39
N ASN A 10 7.51 31.24 -17.26
CA ASN A 10 8.55 30.82 -18.23
C ASN A 10 9.22 29.49 -17.87
N ARG A 11 8.69 28.75 -16.90
CA ARG A 11 9.21 27.43 -16.43
C ARG A 11 8.15 26.39 -16.51
N TYR A 12 8.57 25.15 -16.31
CA TYR A 12 7.66 23.99 -16.17
C TYR A 12 7.83 23.38 -14.79
N ARG A 13 6.71 23.16 -14.11
CA ARG A 13 6.65 22.42 -12.84
C ARG A 13 6.20 21.01 -13.10
N ILE A 14 7.00 20.06 -12.69
CA ILE A 14 6.72 18.62 -12.72
C ILE A 14 6.25 18.25 -11.32
N ILE A 15 5.04 17.68 -11.21
CA ILE A 15 4.48 17.22 -9.95
C ILE A 15 4.34 15.70 -10.05
N THR A 16 4.95 15.02 -9.11
CA THR A 16 4.92 13.54 -9.04
C THR A 16 4.30 13.10 -7.72
N LYS A 17 3.36 12.15 -7.79
CA LYS A 17 2.75 11.51 -6.62
C LYS A 17 2.80 9.99 -6.73
N GLY A 18 2.85 9.33 -5.60
CA GLY A 18 2.84 7.87 -5.54
C GLY A 18 3.17 7.29 -4.19
N ALA A 19 3.50 6.01 -4.17
CA ALA A 19 3.84 5.29 -2.95
C ALA A 19 5.08 5.92 -2.28
N PRO A 20 5.02 6.22 -0.96
CA PRO A 20 6.10 6.90 -0.25
C PRO A 20 7.44 6.16 -0.35
N ASP A 21 7.45 4.84 -0.22
CA ASP A 21 8.62 3.98 -0.30
C ASP A 21 9.35 4.03 -1.66
N VAL A 22 8.65 4.42 -2.72
CA VAL A 22 9.21 4.61 -4.06
C VAL A 22 9.62 6.07 -4.27
N LEU A 23 8.72 7.03 -3.96
CA LEU A 23 8.92 8.43 -4.28
C LEU A 23 10.04 9.08 -3.46
N ILE A 24 10.15 8.75 -2.17
CA ILE A 24 11.19 9.30 -1.28
C ILE A 24 12.60 9.01 -1.81
N LYS A 25 12.82 7.86 -2.43
CA LYS A 25 14.11 7.48 -3.02
C LYS A 25 14.52 8.35 -4.20
N LYS A 26 13.54 8.95 -4.88
CA LYS A 26 13.73 9.83 -6.05
C LYS A 26 13.87 11.30 -5.68
N CYS A 27 13.77 11.63 -4.39
CA CYS A 27 13.90 13.00 -3.89
C CYS A 27 15.33 13.26 -3.42
N THR A 28 15.91 14.38 -3.86
CA THR A 28 17.21 14.90 -3.41
C THR A 28 17.07 16.08 -2.47
N LYS A 29 15.89 16.66 -2.40
CA LYS A 29 15.53 17.81 -1.56
C LYS A 29 14.19 17.60 -0.88
N TYR A 30 13.89 18.42 0.11
CA TYR A 30 12.58 18.53 0.75
C TYR A 30 12.25 20.00 1.05
N ILE A 31 10.95 20.30 1.17
CA ILE A 31 10.48 21.63 1.62
C ILE A 31 10.40 21.64 3.15
N ASP A 32 10.95 22.71 3.71
CA ASP A 32 10.83 23.07 5.10
C ASP A 32 10.55 24.58 5.22
N GLU A 33 9.43 24.96 5.82
CA GLU A 33 9.02 26.35 6.02
C GLU A 33 9.16 27.24 4.76
N ASN A 34 8.73 26.74 3.59
CA ASN A 34 8.82 27.41 2.28
C ASN A 34 10.23 27.49 1.65
N SER A 35 11.23 26.82 2.19
CA SER A 35 12.57 26.72 1.61
C SER A 35 12.91 25.28 1.21
N GLU A 36 13.62 25.14 0.07
CA GLU A 36 14.16 23.83 -0.34
C GLU A 36 15.45 23.56 0.44
N LYS A 37 15.52 22.40 1.08
CA LYS A 37 16.71 21.90 1.77
C LYS A 37 17.16 20.58 1.17
N ILE A 38 18.45 20.28 1.27
CA ILE A 38 19.02 19.00 0.83
C ILE A 38 18.48 17.87 1.72
N MET A 39 18.06 16.77 1.10
CA MET A 39 17.54 15.60 1.80
C MET A 39 18.68 14.66 2.19
N PHE A 40 19.02 14.65 3.46
CA PHE A 40 19.94 13.69 4.05
C PHE A 40 19.25 12.40 4.48
N GLN A 41 20.03 11.38 4.83
CA GLN A 41 19.51 10.08 5.25
C GLN A 41 18.62 10.16 6.50
N GLU A 42 18.91 11.09 7.41
CA GLU A 42 18.10 11.33 8.62
C GLU A 42 16.69 11.85 8.28
N ASN A 43 16.61 12.78 7.30
CA ASN A 43 15.33 13.29 6.84
C ASN A 43 14.48 12.19 6.19
N ARG A 44 15.11 11.29 5.41
CA ARG A 44 14.41 10.14 4.82
C ARG A 44 13.85 9.24 5.90
N LYS A 45 14.65 8.85 6.89
CA LYS A 45 14.22 8.04 8.02
C LYS A 45 13.07 8.70 8.81
N TYR A 46 13.13 10.01 9.00
CA TYR A 46 12.06 10.75 9.66
C TYR A 46 10.75 10.65 8.87
N ILE A 47 10.78 10.90 7.55
CA ILE A 47 9.61 10.82 6.68
C ILE A 47 9.05 9.39 6.64
N GLU A 48 9.91 8.38 6.54
CA GLU A 48 9.53 6.96 6.60
C GLU A 48 8.80 6.63 7.90
N LYS A 49 9.32 7.10 9.04
CA LYS A 49 8.67 6.94 10.35
C LYS A 49 7.32 7.63 10.43
N GLN A 50 7.15 8.83 9.81
CA GLN A 50 5.84 9.47 9.74
C GLN A 50 4.86 8.67 8.86
N ASN A 51 5.34 8.15 7.71
CA ASN A 51 4.55 7.27 6.86
C ASN A 51 4.06 6.03 7.63
N GLU A 52 4.94 5.38 8.41
CA GLU A 52 4.56 4.24 9.25
C GLU A 52 3.49 4.61 10.28
N LYS A 53 3.64 5.74 10.98
CA LYS A 53 2.65 6.22 11.94
C LYS A 53 1.28 6.49 11.30
N MET A 54 1.26 7.03 10.09
CA MET A 54 0.03 7.25 9.34
C MET A 54 -0.60 5.92 8.90
N ALA A 55 0.20 4.97 8.41
CA ALA A 55 -0.24 3.65 8.00
C ALA A 55 -0.79 2.82 9.19
N GLN A 56 -0.20 2.95 10.39
CA GLN A 56 -0.72 2.34 11.63
C GLN A 56 -2.12 2.84 12.01
N LYS A 57 -2.49 4.04 11.54
CA LYS A 57 -3.85 4.59 11.69
C LYS A 57 -4.78 4.22 10.53
N ALA A 58 -4.48 3.15 9.80
CA ALA A 58 -5.20 2.70 8.61
C ALA A 58 -5.28 3.73 7.47
N LEU A 59 -4.40 4.74 7.46
CA LEU A 59 -4.36 5.73 6.38
C LEU A 59 -3.66 5.13 5.14
N ARG A 60 -4.30 5.28 3.98
CA ARG A 60 -3.63 5.12 2.70
C ARG A 60 -2.79 6.36 2.44
N VAL A 61 -1.47 6.20 2.45
CA VAL A 61 -0.54 7.32 2.34
C VAL A 61 -0.02 7.46 0.91
N ILE A 62 -0.04 8.69 0.41
CA ILE A 62 0.58 9.09 -0.85
C ILE A 62 1.62 10.16 -0.55
N ALA A 63 2.81 10.01 -1.11
CA ALA A 63 3.83 11.05 -1.14
C ALA A 63 3.64 11.96 -2.35
N VAL A 64 3.98 13.23 -2.20
CA VAL A 64 3.98 14.24 -3.25
C VAL A 64 5.35 14.91 -3.31
N ALA A 65 5.86 15.10 -4.52
CA ALA A 65 7.11 15.78 -4.79
C ALA A 65 7.00 16.59 -6.09
N TYR A 66 7.88 17.56 -6.27
CA TYR A 66 7.94 18.36 -7.49
C TYR A 66 9.38 18.67 -7.89
N LYS A 67 9.56 19.19 -9.11
CA LYS A 67 10.74 19.94 -9.53
C LYS A 67 10.37 20.96 -10.59
N ASP A 68 11.12 22.05 -10.65
CA ASP A 68 11.00 23.08 -11.67
C ASP A 68 12.13 22.94 -12.69
N ILE A 69 11.79 22.99 -14.00
CA ILE A 69 12.74 22.96 -15.11
C ILE A 69 12.51 24.15 -16.03
N SER A 70 13.56 24.66 -16.65
CA SER A 70 13.49 25.81 -17.56
C SER A 70 12.87 25.47 -18.92
N SER A 71 13.09 24.25 -19.40
CA SER A 71 12.58 23.76 -20.70
C SER A 71 12.23 22.26 -20.60
N LEU A 72 11.28 21.84 -21.42
CA LEU A 72 10.96 20.41 -21.54
C LEU A 72 12.07 19.68 -22.29
N PRO A 73 12.43 18.46 -21.87
CA PRO A 73 13.34 17.63 -22.64
C PRO A 73 12.68 17.17 -23.93
N ASN A 74 13.50 16.86 -24.94
CA ASN A 74 13.01 16.37 -26.24
C ASN A 74 12.22 15.05 -26.11
N LYS A 75 12.49 14.26 -25.08
CA LYS A 75 11.79 13.01 -24.79
C LYS A 75 11.29 13.04 -23.35
N ILE A 76 9.99 12.83 -23.20
CA ILE A 76 9.35 12.67 -21.89
C ILE A 76 9.48 11.20 -21.49
N ASP A 77 10.26 10.93 -20.45
CA ASP A 77 10.48 9.59 -19.91
C ASP A 77 10.54 9.61 -18.36
N THR A 78 10.81 8.46 -17.76
CA THR A 78 10.87 8.29 -16.30
C THR A 78 11.97 9.07 -15.61
N LYS A 79 12.97 9.63 -16.34
CA LYS A 79 14.00 10.52 -15.76
C LYS A 79 13.43 11.84 -15.26
N LEU A 80 12.24 12.21 -15.73
CA LEU A 80 11.52 13.35 -15.18
C LEU A 80 11.13 13.13 -13.69
N GLU A 81 11.07 11.91 -13.24
CA GLU A 81 10.74 11.56 -11.87
C GLU A 81 11.95 11.47 -10.93
N ASP A 82 13.15 11.84 -11.39
CA ASP A 82 14.37 11.87 -10.57
C ASP A 82 14.68 13.31 -10.13
N ASP A 83 15.52 13.46 -9.09
CA ASP A 83 15.94 14.74 -8.50
C ASP A 83 14.77 15.62 -8.04
N LEU A 84 13.79 15.02 -7.43
CA LEU A 84 12.59 15.71 -6.96
C LEU A 84 12.81 16.39 -5.60
N THR A 85 12.02 17.42 -5.35
CA THR A 85 11.85 18.06 -4.04
C THR A 85 10.60 17.48 -3.36
N PHE A 86 10.79 16.77 -2.27
CA PHE A 86 9.69 16.20 -1.48
C PHE A 86 8.86 17.32 -0.85
N SER A 87 7.54 17.29 -1.05
CA SER A 87 6.61 18.28 -0.50
C SER A 87 5.90 17.79 0.74
N GLY A 88 5.57 16.50 0.83
CA GLY A 88 4.85 15.97 1.99
C GLY A 88 4.18 14.63 1.76
N LEU A 89 3.56 14.14 2.83
CA LEU A 89 2.70 12.96 2.85
C LEU A 89 1.24 13.38 2.98
N ILE A 90 0.37 12.74 2.21
CA ILE A 90 -1.09 12.90 2.29
C ILE A 90 -1.67 11.56 2.71
N GLY A 91 -2.30 11.53 3.88
CA GLY A 91 -3.04 10.36 4.36
C GLY A 91 -4.51 10.46 3.99
N MET A 92 -5.03 9.41 3.39
CA MET A 92 -6.44 9.25 3.07
C MET A 92 -6.99 8.09 3.87
N ILE A 93 -8.20 8.22 4.36
CA ILE A 93 -8.93 7.13 5.00
C ILE A 93 -10.14 6.79 4.13
N ASP A 94 -10.29 5.50 3.85
CA ASP A 94 -11.51 4.94 3.28
C ASP A 94 -12.05 3.96 4.33
N PRO A 95 -12.93 4.43 5.23
CA PRO A 95 -13.39 3.61 6.33
C PRO A 95 -14.16 2.40 5.79
N PRO A 96 -14.11 1.25 6.48
CA PRO A 96 -14.95 0.13 6.13
C PRO A 96 -16.43 0.55 6.06
N ARG A 97 -17.17 0.02 5.09
CA ARG A 97 -18.60 0.31 4.95
C ARG A 97 -19.34 -0.05 6.24
N GLU A 98 -20.37 0.71 6.57
CA GLU A 98 -21.26 0.37 7.68
C GLU A 98 -21.78 -1.07 7.56
N GLY A 99 -21.81 -1.79 8.66
CA GLY A 99 -22.24 -3.19 8.68
C GLY A 99 -21.19 -4.25 8.39
N VAL A 100 -20.01 -3.92 7.81
CA VAL A 100 -18.96 -4.91 7.52
C VAL A 100 -18.51 -5.64 8.79
N LYS A 101 -18.33 -4.92 9.89
CA LYS A 101 -17.93 -5.52 11.17
C LYS A 101 -18.98 -6.51 11.68
N HIS A 102 -20.26 -6.19 11.52
CA HIS A 102 -21.37 -7.08 11.87
C HIS A 102 -21.38 -8.31 10.95
N ALA A 103 -21.26 -8.13 9.64
CA ALA A 103 -21.22 -9.24 8.68
C ALA A 103 -20.07 -10.21 8.96
N ILE A 104 -18.88 -9.69 9.31
CA ILE A 104 -17.72 -10.51 9.72
C ILE A 104 -18.03 -11.31 11.00
N ALA A 105 -18.71 -10.69 11.96
CA ALA A 105 -19.11 -11.38 13.19
C ALA A 105 -20.11 -12.50 12.90
N GLU A 106 -21.07 -12.30 12.02
CA GLU A 106 -22.02 -13.32 11.57
C GLU A 106 -21.33 -14.48 10.83
N CYS A 107 -20.39 -14.17 9.92
CA CYS A 107 -19.58 -15.20 9.27
C CYS A 107 -18.87 -16.10 10.30
N LYS A 108 -18.28 -15.49 11.32
CA LYS A 108 -17.59 -16.23 12.37
C LYS A 108 -18.53 -17.11 13.20
N LYS A 109 -19.73 -16.62 13.54
CA LYS A 109 -20.75 -17.42 14.23
C LYS A 109 -21.19 -18.63 13.39
N ALA A 110 -21.23 -18.45 12.07
CA ALA A 110 -21.53 -19.53 11.13
C ALA A 110 -20.33 -20.47 10.84
N GLY A 111 -19.21 -20.33 11.54
CA GLY A 111 -18.01 -21.14 11.32
C GLY A 111 -17.21 -20.78 10.07
N ILE A 112 -17.53 -19.67 9.41
CA ILE A 112 -16.84 -19.17 8.21
C ILE A 112 -15.63 -18.35 8.65
N LYS A 113 -14.44 -18.67 8.13
CA LYS A 113 -13.22 -17.89 8.36
C LYS A 113 -13.15 -16.73 7.33
N PRO A 114 -13.34 -15.47 7.75
CA PRO A 114 -13.09 -14.35 6.86
C PRO A 114 -11.59 -14.14 6.67
N VAL A 115 -11.18 -13.87 5.42
CA VAL A 115 -9.80 -13.61 5.03
C VAL A 115 -9.78 -12.34 4.20
N MET A 116 -8.86 -11.43 4.51
CA MET A 116 -8.68 -10.19 3.76
C MET A 116 -7.60 -10.37 2.70
N ILE A 117 -7.93 -9.99 1.46
CA ILE A 117 -6.99 -9.97 0.33
C ILE A 117 -7.05 -8.57 -0.29
N THR A 118 -5.96 -7.81 -0.22
CA THR A 118 -5.93 -6.41 -0.64
C THR A 118 -4.66 -6.04 -1.42
N GLY A 119 -4.75 -5.00 -2.25
CA GLY A 119 -3.61 -4.33 -2.86
C GLY A 119 -2.91 -3.31 -1.96
N ASP A 120 -3.46 -3.01 -0.79
CA ASP A 120 -2.93 -2.02 0.14
C ASP A 120 -1.62 -2.44 0.80
N HIS A 121 -0.96 -1.46 1.43
CA HIS A 121 0.24 -1.70 2.22
C HIS A 121 -0.06 -2.59 3.43
N ILE A 122 0.90 -3.44 3.83
CA ILE A 122 0.71 -4.43 4.91
C ILE A 122 0.31 -3.79 6.24
N LEU A 123 0.85 -2.62 6.60
CA LEU A 123 0.51 -1.93 7.85
C LEU A 123 -0.95 -1.46 7.85
N THR A 124 -1.43 -0.92 6.72
CA THR A 124 -2.83 -0.51 6.54
C THR A 124 -3.76 -1.73 6.61
N ALA A 125 -3.39 -2.81 5.91
CA ALA A 125 -4.16 -4.04 5.88
C ALA A 125 -4.25 -4.70 7.28
N LYS A 126 -3.17 -4.68 8.06
CA LYS A 126 -3.18 -5.14 9.45
C LYS A 126 -4.13 -4.32 10.31
N ALA A 127 -4.01 -2.99 10.29
CA ALA A 127 -4.85 -2.10 11.08
C ALA A 127 -6.35 -2.29 10.79
N ILE A 128 -6.72 -2.36 9.49
CA ILE A 128 -8.10 -2.64 9.08
C ILE A 128 -8.53 -4.06 9.49
N GLY A 129 -7.65 -5.04 9.31
CA GLY A 129 -7.92 -6.44 9.68
C GLY A 129 -8.17 -6.62 11.19
N GLU A 130 -7.42 -5.90 12.02
CA GLU A 130 -7.60 -5.87 13.49
C GLU A 130 -8.90 -5.15 13.87
N GLU A 131 -9.16 -3.97 13.30
CA GLU A 131 -10.38 -3.20 13.55
C GLU A 131 -11.66 -3.99 13.21
N LEU A 132 -11.66 -4.71 12.09
CA LEU A 132 -12.75 -5.57 11.67
C LEU A 132 -12.78 -6.92 12.41
N GLY A 133 -11.73 -7.21 13.18
CA GLY A 133 -11.58 -8.49 13.87
C GLY A 133 -11.24 -9.66 12.93
N ILE A 134 -10.85 -9.43 11.68
CA ILE A 134 -10.36 -10.49 10.76
C ILE A 134 -9.03 -11.03 11.25
N LEU A 135 -8.10 -10.13 11.60
CA LEU A 135 -6.79 -10.47 12.15
C LEU A 135 -6.88 -10.53 13.67
N LYS A 136 -6.59 -11.71 14.23
CA LYS A 136 -6.59 -11.96 15.69
C LYS A 136 -5.15 -12.15 16.19
N PRO A 137 -4.91 -12.04 17.51
CA PRO A 137 -3.64 -12.48 18.09
C PRO A 137 -3.31 -13.92 17.70
N GLY A 138 -2.12 -14.15 17.15
CA GLY A 138 -1.67 -15.44 16.64
C GLY A 138 -1.95 -15.68 15.16
N ASP A 139 -2.78 -14.87 14.50
CA ASP A 139 -2.97 -14.89 13.05
C ASP A 139 -1.80 -14.20 12.31
N ILE A 140 -1.57 -14.62 11.08
CA ILE A 140 -0.49 -14.08 10.24
C ILE A 140 -1.07 -13.15 9.17
N ALA A 141 -0.44 -11.99 9.04
CA ALA A 141 -0.59 -11.11 7.89
C ALA A 141 0.70 -11.15 7.06
N ILE A 142 0.58 -11.32 5.74
CA ILE A 142 1.69 -11.54 4.81
C ILE A 142 1.55 -10.68 3.56
N THR A 143 2.68 -10.29 2.97
CA THR A 143 2.73 -9.60 1.68
C THR A 143 2.85 -10.60 0.52
N GLY A 144 2.50 -10.15 -0.72
CA GLY A 144 2.72 -10.95 -1.92
C GLY A 144 4.19 -11.36 -2.11
N GLN A 145 5.14 -10.45 -1.83
CA GLN A 145 6.58 -10.75 -1.92
C GLN A 145 7.05 -11.82 -0.92
N GLU A 146 6.49 -11.84 0.27
CA GLU A 146 6.76 -12.89 1.25
C GLU A 146 6.09 -14.21 0.85
N LEU A 147 4.87 -14.13 0.28
CA LEU A 147 4.15 -15.27 -0.24
C LEU A 147 4.89 -15.96 -1.38
N ASP A 148 5.59 -15.19 -2.25
CA ASP A 148 6.43 -15.73 -3.34
C ASP A 148 7.59 -16.61 -2.84
N LYS A 149 8.05 -16.37 -1.61
CA LYS A 149 9.16 -17.14 -1.00
C LYS A 149 8.70 -18.43 -0.32
N ILE A 150 7.39 -18.61 -0.16
CA ILE A 150 6.82 -19.81 0.50
C ILE A 150 6.48 -20.85 -0.57
N SER A 151 6.88 -22.11 -0.35
CA SER A 151 6.47 -23.20 -1.24
C SER A 151 4.95 -23.45 -1.16
N ASP A 152 4.34 -24.01 -2.21
CA ASP A 152 2.92 -24.33 -2.20
C ASP A 152 2.57 -25.30 -1.08
N LYS A 153 3.43 -26.27 -0.80
CA LYS A 153 3.25 -27.25 0.28
C LYS A 153 3.27 -26.60 1.66
N ASP A 154 4.19 -25.65 1.90
CA ASP A 154 4.27 -24.95 3.17
C ASP A 154 3.09 -23.98 3.34
N LEU A 155 2.67 -23.32 2.26
CA LEU A 155 1.46 -22.48 2.26
C LEU A 155 0.23 -23.33 2.60
N GLU A 156 0.02 -24.45 1.94
CA GLU A 156 -1.08 -25.38 2.23
C GLU A 156 -1.08 -25.84 3.69
N ASN A 157 0.09 -26.22 4.21
CA ASN A 157 0.19 -26.72 5.58
C ASN A 157 -0.17 -25.67 6.64
N ASN A 158 0.09 -24.40 6.36
CA ASN A 158 -0.10 -23.30 7.29
C ASN A 158 -1.23 -22.34 6.92
N ILE A 159 -1.96 -22.57 5.83
CA ILE A 159 -2.94 -21.61 5.28
C ILE A 159 -3.96 -21.13 6.30
N MET A 160 -4.36 -21.99 7.24
CA MET A 160 -5.33 -21.63 8.27
C MET A 160 -4.82 -20.61 9.29
N LYS A 161 -3.50 -20.36 9.35
CA LYS A 161 -2.90 -19.33 10.21
C LYS A 161 -2.93 -17.93 9.56
N TYR A 162 -3.10 -17.87 8.23
CA TYR A 162 -3.12 -16.61 7.50
C TYR A 162 -4.52 -16.03 7.47
N SER A 163 -4.63 -14.74 7.79
CA SER A 163 -5.91 -14.02 7.80
C SER A 163 -5.87 -12.74 6.94
N VAL A 164 -4.68 -12.20 6.63
CA VAL A 164 -4.51 -10.99 5.82
C VAL A 164 -3.40 -11.19 4.79
N PHE A 165 -3.71 -10.91 3.52
CA PHE A 165 -2.78 -10.92 2.40
C PHE A 165 -2.75 -9.53 1.75
N ALA A 166 -1.60 -8.85 1.81
CA ALA A 166 -1.42 -7.49 1.35
C ALA A 166 -0.52 -7.41 0.10
N ARG A 167 -0.73 -6.42 -0.77
CA ARG A 167 0.03 -6.22 -2.02
C ARG A 167 0.11 -7.48 -2.88
N VAL A 168 -1.00 -8.17 -3.04
CA VAL A 168 -1.09 -9.41 -3.81
C VAL A 168 -1.55 -9.17 -5.24
N SER A 169 -0.96 -9.96 -6.16
CA SER A 169 -1.36 -10.01 -7.57
C SER A 169 -2.57 -10.96 -7.78
N PRO A 170 -3.20 -10.95 -8.97
CA PRO A 170 -4.24 -11.93 -9.29
C PRO A 170 -3.78 -13.39 -9.18
N GLU A 171 -2.52 -13.68 -9.50
CA GLU A 171 -1.92 -15.02 -9.40
C GLU A 171 -1.84 -15.49 -7.95
N HIS A 172 -1.45 -14.59 -7.03
CA HIS A 172 -1.47 -14.87 -5.60
C HIS A 172 -2.87 -15.28 -5.11
N LYS A 173 -3.94 -14.60 -5.61
CA LYS A 173 -5.32 -14.93 -5.23
C LYS A 173 -5.67 -16.38 -5.60
N VAL A 174 -5.30 -16.81 -6.80
CA VAL A 174 -5.52 -18.19 -7.25
C VAL A 174 -4.77 -19.17 -6.35
N ARG A 175 -3.53 -18.87 -6.01
CA ARG A 175 -2.68 -19.69 -5.15
C ARG A 175 -3.26 -19.85 -3.74
N ILE A 176 -3.73 -18.73 -3.14
CA ILE A 176 -4.39 -18.71 -1.83
C ILE A 176 -5.65 -19.57 -1.84
N VAL A 177 -6.52 -19.41 -2.86
CA VAL A 177 -7.75 -20.21 -2.99
C VAL A 177 -7.44 -21.70 -3.09
N LYS A 178 -6.44 -22.09 -3.89
CA LYS A 178 -6.01 -23.49 -4.02
C LYS A 178 -5.57 -24.05 -2.66
N ALA A 179 -4.77 -23.29 -1.91
CA ALA A 179 -4.28 -23.70 -0.60
C ALA A 179 -5.41 -23.90 0.43
N PHE A 180 -6.44 -23.05 0.45
CA PHE A 180 -7.62 -23.28 1.30
C PHE A 180 -8.42 -24.52 0.85
N ARG A 181 -8.60 -24.71 -0.46
CA ARG A 181 -9.34 -25.85 -1.01
C ARG A 181 -8.63 -27.18 -0.75
N SER A 182 -7.29 -27.22 -0.79
CA SER A 182 -6.51 -28.45 -0.48
C SER A 182 -6.72 -28.94 0.96
N LYS A 183 -7.14 -28.04 1.88
CA LYS A 183 -7.55 -28.38 3.26
C LYS A 183 -9.04 -28.71 3.41
N GLY A 184 -9.75 -28.95 2.30
CA GLY A 184 -11.17 -29.29 2.32
C GLY A 184 -12.13 -28.12 2.54
N ASN A 185 -11.64 -26.88 2.50
CA ASN A 185 -12.51 -25.71 2.69
C ASN A 185 -13.27 -25.36 1.40
N VAL A 186 -14.53 -24.97 1.53
CA VAL A 186 -15.28 -24.29 0.47
C VAL A 186 -14.92 -22.82 0.52
N VAL A 187 -14.46 -22.27 -0.61
CA VAL A 187 -13.96 -20.89 -0.70
C VAL A 187 -14.86 -20.06 -1.57
N ALA A 188 -15.37 -18.96 -1.01
CA ALA A 188 -16.03 -17.88 -1.75
C ALA A 188 -15.12 -16.66 -1.79
N MET A 189 -15.00 -16.02 -2.94
CA MET A 189 -14.25 -14.76 -3.11
C MET A 189 -15.21 -13.66 -3.56
N THR A 190 -15.25 -12.60 -2.79
CA THR A 190 -16.02 -11.39 -3.11
C THR A 190 -15.04 -10.23 -3.34
N GLY A 191 -15.43 -9.26 -4.13
CA GLY A 191 -14.63 -8.05 -4.38
C GLY A 191 -15.39 -7.07 -5.23
N ASP A 192 -15.00 -5.80 -5.17
CA ASP A 192 -15.52 -4.81 -6.11
C ASP A 192 -14.98 -5.15 -7.51
N ARG A 193 -15.89 -5.23 -8.47
CA ARG A 193 -15.50 -5.22 -9.88
C ARG A 193 -14.98 -3.81 -10.17
N SER A 194 -13.67 -3.65 -10.33
CA SER A 194 -13.15 -2.50 -11.06
C SER A 194 -13.76 -2.53 -12.46
N LYS A 195 -14.58 -1.53 -12.77
CA LYS A 195 -15.05 -1.29 -14.13
C LYS A 195 -13.89 -0.95 -15.04
#